data_5c4de10fba3e5b5e3abb076250cf694a
#
_entry.id   5c4de10fba3e5b5e3abb076250cf694a
#
_cell.length_a   1.000
_cell.length_b   1.000
_cell.length_c   1.000
_cell.angle_alpha   90.00
_cell.angle_beta   90.00
_cell.angle_gamma   90.00
#
_symmetry.space_group_name_H-M   'P 1'
#
loop_
_entity.id
_entity.type
_entity.pdbx_description
1 polymer ?
#
loop_
_entity_poly.entity_id
_entity_poly.type
_entity_poly.pdbx_seq_one_letter_code
_entity_poly.pdbx_strand_id
1 'polypeptide(L)'
;MTIERTTDQSAATVAERIEASAKSHGFGVLHRYDFNRTLQEKGHPIDFPCHVLELCSPAVAQQVLSHDASLAAALPCRIAVFEDGTRTRVSMIGPVELLGLVSNDADIRPHAQEVERALTALMDEVSDE
;
A
#
# COMPACT_ATOMS: atom_id res chain seq x y z
N MET A 1 -1.74 -12.11 -6.66
CA MET A 1 -3.05 -11.96 -6.01
C MET A 1 -3.10 -10.71 -5.15
N THR A 2 -4.19 -9.97 -5.21
CA THR A 2 -4.35 -8.77 -4.39
C THR A 2 -5.14 -9.08 -3.12
N ILE A 3 -4.83 -8.33 -2.07
CA ILE A 3 -5.62 -8.27 -0.85
C ILE A 3 -6.50 -7.03 -0.99
N GLU A 4 -7.82 -7.18 -0.89
CA GLU A 4 -8.75 -6.09 -1.17
C GLU A 4 -9.80 -5.91 -0.08
N ARG A 5 -10.24 -4.65 0.05
CA ARG A 5 -11.40 -4.25 0.86
C ARG A 5 -12.23 -3.28 0.05
N THR A 6 -13.51 -3.19 0.35
CA THR A 6 -14.41 -2.22 -0.27
C THR A 6 -15.08 -1.37 0.80
N THR A 7 -15.42 -0.14 0.44
CA THR A 7 -16.09 0.80 1.34
C THR A 7 -16.95 1.76 0.53
N ASP A 8 -17.94 2.38 1.18
CA ASP A 8 -18.77 3.42 0.56
C ASP A 8 -18.16 4.80 0.68
N GLN A 9 -17.07 4.95 1.44
CA GLN A 9 -16.35 6.22 1.56
C GLN A 9 -15.69 6.60 0.23
N SER A 10 -15.48 7.91 0.01
CA SER A 10 -14.74 8.34 -1.19
C SER A 10 -13.28 7.89 -1.14
N ALA A 11 -12.66 7.76 -2.31
CA ALA A 11 -11.24 7.41 -2.39
C ALA A 11 -10.36 8.44 -1.66
N ALA A 12 -10.69 9.73 -1.79
CA ALA A 12 -9.94 10.78 -1.08
C ALA A 12 -10.01 10.62 0.43
N THR A 13 -11.20 10.32 0.96
CA THR A 13 -11.39 10.10 2.40
C THR A 13 -10.57 8.92 2.89
N VAL A 14 -10.61 7.80 2.17
CA VAL A 14 -9.82 6.61 2.54
C VAL A 14 -8.33 6.91 2.50
N ALA A 15 -7.85 7.59 1.46
CA ALA A 15 -6.44 7.97 1.35
C ALA A 15 -6.01 8.84 2.53
N GLU A 16 -6.84 9.81 2.94
CA GLU A 16 -6.58 10.65 4.11
C GLU A 16 -6.54 9.83 5.40
N ARG A 17 -7.43 8.86 5.55
CA ARG A 17 -7.45 7.98 6.72
C ARG A 17 -6.19 7.10 6.78
N ILE A 18 -5.70 6.62 5.64
CA ILE A 18 -4.44 5.89 5.59
C ILE A 18 -3.30 6.78 6.10
N GLU A 19 -3.22 8.01 5.62
CA GLU A 19 -2.19 8.95 6.07
C GLU A 19 -2.27 9.22 7.58
N ALA A 20 -3.47 9.34 8.12
CA ALA A 20 -3.68 9.62 9.54
C ALA A 20 -3.38 8.40 10.43
N SER A 21 -3.63 7.19 9.94
CA SER A 21 -3.57 5.96 10.76
C SER A 21 -2.30 5.15 10.58
N ALA A 22 -1.52 5.41 9.53
CA ALA A 22 -0.34 4.58 9.19
C ALA A 22 0.65 4.48 10.36
N LYS A 23 0.90 5.57 11.05
CA LYS A 23 1.89 5.63 12.14
C LYS A 23 1.53 4.68 13.28
N SER A 24 0.25 4.54 13.62
CA SER A 24 -0.18 3.65 14.70
C SER A 24 0.00 2.17 14.33
N HIS A 25 0.19 1.88 13.06
CA HIS A 25 0.49 0.53 12.55
C HIS A 25 1.98 0.33 12.23
N GLY A 26 2.83 1.29 12.60
CA GLY A 26 4.27 1.18 12.41
C GLY A 26 4.78 1.63 11.06
N PHE A 27 3.98 2.39 10.30
CA PHE A 27 4.34 2.83 8.95
C PHE A 27 4.36 4.34 8.81
N GLY A 28 5.27 4.82 7.96
CA GLY A 28 5.23 6.19 7.46
C GLY A 28 4.75 6.20 6.02
N VAL A 29 3.97 7.20 5.64
CA VAL A 29 3.59 7.42 4.26
C VAL A 29 4.71 8.23 3.60
N LEU A 30 5.41 7.62 2.66
CA LEU A 30 6.51 8.25 1.94
C LEU A 30 6.01 9.17 0.84
N HIS A 31 4.95 8.74 0.14
CA HIS A 31 4.38 9.50 -0.96
C HIS A 31 2.94 9.08 -1.19
N ARG A 32 2.12 10.03 -1.67
CA ARG A 32 0.76 9.79 -2.13
C ARG A 32 0.64 10.30 -3.55
N TYR A 33 0.28 9.41 -4.47
CA TYR A 33 0.02 9.75 -5.87
C TYR A 33 -1.47 9.98 -6.07
N ASP A 34 -1.82 11.10 -6.67
CA ASP A 34 -3.16 11.37 -7.18
C ASP A 34 -3.09 11.23 -8.70
N PHE A 35 -3.46 10.05 -9.20
CA PHE A 35 -3.33 9.76 -10.62
C PHE A 35 -4.29 10.58 -11.48
N ASN A 36 -5.43 11.00 -10.97
CA ASN A 36 -6.33 11.89 -11.69
C ASN A 36 -5.61 13.19 -12.06
N ARG A 37 -5.00 13.82 -11.05
CA ARG A 37 -4.28 15.07 -11.25
C ARG A 37 -3.07 14.87 -12.17
N THR A 38 -2.25 13.88 -11.86
CA THR A 38 -1.01 13.63 -12.59
C THR A 38 -1.27 13.35 -14.06
N LEU A 39 -2.24 12.48 -14.36
CA LEU A 39 -2.54 12.10 -15.73
C LEU A 39 -3.24 13.22 -16.48
N GLN A 40 -4.10 14.01 -15.82
CA GLN A 40 -4.73 15.17 -16.42
C GLN A 40 -3.68 16.21 -16.82
N GLU A 41 -2.72 16.49 -15.95
CA GLU A 41 -1.64 17.44 -16.23
C GLU A 41 -0.78 17.00 -17.41
N LYS A 42 -0.69 15.69 -17.66
CA LYS A 42 0.09 15.14 -18.77
C LYS A 42 -0.73 14.90 -20.03
N GLY A 43 -1.99 15.31 -20.05
CA GLY A 43 -2.85 15.20 -21.23
C GLY A 43 -3.49 13.84 -21.47
N HIS A 44 -3.46 12.95 -20.47
CA HIS A 44 -4.02 11.59 -20.55
C HIS A 44 -4.97 11.31 -19.39
N PRO A 45 -6.09 12.06 -19.25
CA PRO A 45 -6.96 11.96 -18.08
C PRO A 45 -7.65 10.60 -17.95
N ILE A 46 -7.89 10.19 -16.70
CA ILE A 46 -8.80 9.10 -16.36
C ILE A 46 -10.05 9.70 -15.69
N ASP A 47 -11.16 8.98 -15.72
CA ASP A 47 -12.45 9.48 -15.26
C ASP A 47 -12.93 8.92 -13.92
N PHE A 48 -12.00 8.40 -13.13
CA PHE A 48 -12.31 7.89 -11.79
C PHE A 48 -11.21 8.31 -10.81
N PRO A 49 -11.57 8.57 -9.53
CA PRO A 49 -10.57 8.87 -8.51
C PRO A 49 -9.65 7.67 -8.26
N CYS A 50 -8.35 7.92 -8.27
CA CYS A 50 -7.35 6.89 -8.07
C CYS A 50 -6.13 7.45 -7.33
N HIS A 51 -5.88 6.90 -6.14
CA HIS A 51 -4.72 7.26 -5.32
C HIS A 51 -3.86 6.03 -5.07
N VAL A 52 -2.55 6.23 -5.00
CA VAL A 52 -1.62 5.20 -4.54
C VAL A 52 -0.78 5.80 -3.41
N LEU A 53 -0.70 5.08 -2.29
CA LEU A 53 0.12 5.49 -1.16
C LEU A 53 1.29 4.53 -1.03
N GLU A 54 2.48 5.08 -0.89
CA GLU A 54 3.70 4.31 -0.63
C GLU A 54 4.01 4.39 0.85
N LEU A 55 4.09 3.21 1.49
CA LEU A 55 4.26 3.09 2.93
C LEU A 55 5.53 2.33 3.26
N CYS A 56 6.20 2.76 4.32
CA CYS A 56 7.45 2.15 4.77
C CYS A 56 7.45 1.98 6.28
N SER A 57 7.85 0.78 6.73
CA SER A 57 8.25 0.55 8.11
C SER A 57 9.77 0.63 8.14
N PRO A 58 10.37 1.72 8.68
CA PRO A 58 11.83 1.88 8.60
C PRO A 58 12.60 0.74 9.25
N ALA A 59 12.12 0.22 10.37
CA ALA A 59 12.79 -0.87 11.07
C ALA A 59 12.83 -2.15 10.23
N VAL A 60 11.69 -2.51 9.61
CA VAL A 60 11.63 -3.70 8.75
C VAL A 60 12.41 -3.48 7.47
N ALA A 61 12.31 -2.30 6.86
CA ALA A 61 13.06 -1.98 5.64
C ALA A 61 14.57 -2.11 5.86
N GLN A 62 15.07 -1.61 6.99
CA GLN A 62 16.47 -1.74 7.34
C GLN A 62 16.91 -3.20 7.43
N GLN A 63 16.13 -4.03 8.11
CA GLN A 63 16.44 -5.45 8.28
C GLN A 63 16.44 -6.20 6.93
N VAL A 64 15.41 -5.95 6.14
CA VAL A 64 15.23 -6.61 4.84
C VAL A 64 16.35 -6.21 3.87
N LEU A 65 16.63 -4.92 3.74
CA LEU A 65 17.64 -4.42 2.81
C LEU A 65 19.07 -4.78 3.24
N SER A 66 19.31 -4.86 4.55
CA SER A 66 20.61 -5.30 5.07
C SER A 66 20.87 -6.76 4.80
N HIS A 67 19.80 -7.56 4.71
CA HIS A 67 19.88 -8.97 4.40
C HIS A 67 20.08 -9.21 2.89
N ASP A 68 19.31 -8.50 2.06
CA ASP A 68 19.38 -8.63 0.60
C ASP A 68 18.93 -7.30 -0.04
N ALA A 69 19.91 -6.54 -0.55
CA ALA A 69 19.65 -5.24 -1.16
C ALA A 69 18.78 -5.31 -2.41
N SER A 70 18.75 -6.48 -3.09
CA SER A 70 17.90 -6.63 -4.28
C SER A 70 16.41 -6.52 -3.98
N LEU A 71 16.01 -6.71 -2.71
CA LEU A 71 14.63 -6.53 -2.27
C LEU A 71 14.15 -5.08 -2.39
N ALA A 72 15.06 -4.13 -2.59
CA ALA A 72 14.69 -2.75 -2.90
C ALA A 72 13.79 -2.64 -4.13
N ALA A 73 13.87 -3.59 -5.06
CA ALA A 73 13.00 -3.61 -6.24
C ALA A 73 11.52 -3.83 -5.89
N ALA A 74 11.23 -4.43 -4.72
CA ALA A 74 9.88 -4.71 -4.26
C ALA A 74 9.41 -3.75 -3.16
N LEU A 75 10.18 -2.71 -2.87
CA LEU A 75 9.86 -1.73 -1.84
C LEU A 75 9.72 -0.34 -2.46
N PRO A 76 8.97 0.58 -1.85
CA PRO A 76 8.13 0.41 -0.66
C PRO A 76 6.82 -0.32 -0.95
N CYS A 77 6.10 -0.69 0.12
CA CYS A 77 4.77 -1.27 -0.01
C CYS A 77 3.78 -0.22 -0.51
N ARG A 78 2.79 -0.65 -1.30
CA ARG A 78 1.81 0.25 -1.91
C ARG A 78 0.40 -0.20 -1.60
N ILE A 79 -0.46 0.78 -1.30
CA ILE A 79 -1.90 0.57 -1.21
C ILE A 79 -2.55 1.46 -2.26
N ALA A 80 -3.34 0.84 -3.14
CA ALA A 80 -4.14 1.55 -4.14
C ALA A 80 -5.53 1.80 -3.59
N VAL A 81 -6.07 2.99 -3.83
CA VAL A 81 -7.42 3.39 -3.41
C VAL A 81 -8.09 4.01 -4.63
N PHE A 82 -9.13 3.37 -5.15
CA PHE A 82 -9.79 3.85 -6.34
C PHE A 82 -11.28 3.59 -6.31
N GLU A 83 -12.04 4.45 -6.99
CA GLU A 83 -13.48 4.29 -7.09
C GLU A 83 -13.83 3.42 -8.29
N ASP A 84 -14.66 2.42 -8.04
CA ASP A 84 -15.16 1.46 -9.03
C ASP A 84 -16.67 1.47 -8.94
N GLY A 85 -17.29 2.23 -9.85
CA GLY A 85 -18.73 2.48 -9.76
C GLY A 85 -19.08 3.33 -8.55
N THR A 86 -19.94 2.77 -7.69
CA THR A 86 -20.41 3.48 -6.49
C THR A 86 -19.57 3.18 -5.24
N ARG A 87 -18.60 2.28 -5.36
CA ARG A 87 -17.78 1.85 -4.23
C ARG A 87 -16.31 2.19 -4.43
N THR A 88 -15.62 2.33 -3.31
CA THR A 88 -14.18 2.50 -3.28
C THR A 88 -13.54 1.15 -2.94
N ARG A 89 -12.51 0.79 -3.71
CA ARG A 89 -11.70 -0.40 -3.47
C ARG A 89 -10.36 0.02 -2.88
N VAL A 90 -9.93 -0.74 -1.88
CA VAL A 90 -8.62 -0.58 -1.23
C VAL A 90 -7.86 -1.87 -1.51
N SER A 91 -6.75 -1.79 -2.22
CA SER A 91 -6.09 -2.95 -2.80
C SER A 91 -4.58 -2.91 -2.60
N MET A 92 -4.00 -4.07 -2.35
CA MET A 92 -2.57 -4.22 -2.14
C MET A 92 -2.11 -5.57 -2.71
N ILE A 93 -0.92 -5.60 -3.31
CA ILE A 93 -0.24 -6.88 -3.55
C ILE A 93 0.39 -7.28 -2.23
N GLY A 94 0.05 -8.48 -1.72
CA GLY A 94 0.54 -8.92 -0.42
C GLY A 94 2.06 -8.96 -0.36
N PRO A 95 2.68 -8.37 0.68
CA PRO A 95 4.13 -8.37 0.83
C PRO A 95 4.79 -9.75 0.80
N VAL A 96 4.13 -10.76 1.34
CA VAL A 96 4.66 -12.14 1.30
C VAL A 96 4.86 -12.60 -0.14
N GLU A 97 3.86 -12.38 -0.99
CA GLU A 97 3.92 -12.72 -2.41
C GLU A 97 4.93 -11.84 -3.15
N LEU A 98 4.87 -10.53 -2.92
CA LEU A 98 5.70 -9.57 -3.64
C LEU A 98 7.19 -9.76 -3.34
N LEU A 99 7.57 -9.86 -2.07
CA LEU A 99 8.96 -10.10 -1.69
C LEU A 99 9.41 -11.49 -2.11
N GLY A 100 8.51 -12.45 -2.13
CA GLY A 100 8.77 -13.82 -2.59
C GLY A 100 9.14 -13.90 -4.07
N LEU A 101 8.76 -12.92 -4.88
CA LEU A 101 9.17 -12.85 -6.29
C LEU A 101 10.65 -12.52 -6.44
N VAL A 102 11.23 -11.84 -5.46
CA VAL A 102 12.63 -11.40 -5.50
C VAL A 102 13.53 -12.37 -4.73
N SER A 103 13.06 -12.92 -3.61
CA SER A 103 13.87 -13.77 -2.74
C SER A 103 13.04 -14.91 -2.14
N ASN A 104 13.61 -16.10 -2.14
CA ASN A 104 13.06 -17.29 -1.45
C ASN A 104 13.70 -17.51 -0.09
N ASP A 105 14.45 -16.54 0.43
CA ASP A 105 15.17 -16.68 1.68
C ASP A 105 14.19 -16.80 2.85
N ALA A 106 14.35 -17.86 3.64
CA ALA A 106 13.51 -18.13 4.79
C ALA A 106 13.60 -17.04 5.87
N ASP A 107 14.71 -16.29 5.91
CA ASP A 107 14.90 -15.22 6.89
C ASP A 107 14.09 -13.96 6.55
N ILE A 108 13.69 -13.80 5.29
CA ILE A 108 12.89 -12.66 4.82
C ILE A 108 11.39 -12.89 5.09
N ARG A 109 10.93 -14.13 4.99
CA ARG A 109 9.51 -14.45 5.07
C ARG A 109 8.83 -13.97 6.36
N PRO A 110 9.42 -14.11 7.57
CA PRO A 110 8.79 -13.60 8.79
C PRO A 110 8.60 -12.08 8.77
N HIS A 111 9.54 -11.34 8.18
CA HIS A 111 9.41 -9.88 8.02
C HIS A 111 8.27 -9.53 7.07
N ALA A 112 8.17 -10.24 5.95
CA ALA A 112 7.09 -10.04 4.99
C ALA A 112 5.73 -10.34 5.61
N GLN A 113 5.62 -11.41 6.41
CA GLN A 113 4.39 -11.77 7.11
C GLN A 113 3.98 -10.71 8.14
N GLU A 114 4.94 -10.16 8.87
CA GLU A 114 4.69 -9.09 9.84
C GLU A 114 4.14 -7.84 9.16
N VAL A 115 4.78 -7.41 8.07
CA VAL A 115 4.34 -6.25 7.28
C VAL A 115 2.95 -6.48 6.71
N GLU A 116 2.70 -7.66 6.15
CA GLU A 116 1.40 -7.98 5.57
C GLU A 116 0.29 -7.93 6.61
N ARG A 117 0.52 -8.48 7.81
CA ARG A 117 -0.47 -8.42 8.89
C ARG A 117 -0.76 -6.98 9.30
N ALA A 118 0.28 -6.16 9.46
CA ALA A 118 0.12 -4.76 9.87
C ALA A 118 -0.61 -3.94 8.82
N LEU A 119 -0.27 -4.10 7.55
CA LEU A 119 -0.94 -3.38 6.46
C LEU A 119 -2.37 -3.86 6.25
N THR A 120 -2.64 -5.15 6.43
CA THR A 120 -4.01 -5.69 6.35
C THR A 120 -4.87 -5.09 7.47
N ALA A 121 -4.32 -4.97 8.68
CA ALA A 121 -5.03 -4.33 9.79
C ALA A 121 -5.32 -2.86 9.50
N LEU A 122 -4.37 -2.13 8.89
CA LEU A 122 -4.58 -0.75 8.47
C LEU A 122 -5.69 -0.66 7.41
N MET A 123 -5.69 -1.56 6.42
CA MET A 123 -6.72 -1.61 5.40
C MET A 123 -8.10 -1.84 6.02
N ASP A 124 -8.20 -2.74 6.99
CA ASP A 124 -9.46 -3.01 7.69
C ASP A 124 -9.94 -1.77 8.45
N GLU A 125 -9.04 -1.07 9.15
CA GLU A 125 -9.39 0.12 9.90
C GLU A 125 -9.93 1.23 8.99
N VAL A 126 -9.25 1.53 7.88
CA VAL A 126 -9.64 2.64 7.01
C VAL A 126 -10.84 2.31 6.12
N SER A 127 -11.16 1.04 5.96
CA SER A 127 -12.34 0.59 5.21
C SER A 127 -13.60 0.51 6.07
N ASP A 128 -13.43 0.56 7.38
CA ASP A 128 -14.54 0.51 8.33
C ASP A 128 -15.30 1.84 8.34
N GLU A 129 -16.60 1.77 8.20
CA GLU A 129 -17.51 2.92 8.15
C GLU A 129 -18.15 3.22 9.53
#